data_5511e6980e695ffa197476e39d258f91
#
_entry.id   5511e6980e695ffa197476e39d258f91
#
_cell.length_a   1.000
_cell.length_b   1.000
_cell.length_c   1.000
_cell.angle_alpha   90.00
_cell.angle_beta   90.00
_cell.angle_gamma   90.00
#
_symmetry.space_group_name_H-M   'P 1'
#
loop_
_entity.id
_entity.type
_entity.pdbx_description
1 polymer ?
#
loop_
_entity_poly.entity_id
_entity_poly.type
_entity_poly.pdbx_seq_one_letter_code
_entity_poly.pdbx_strand_id
1 'polypeptide(L)'
;MAGAALALALPGVPGQAAAASLEVVGQSDLGGRGLNAGLAVAGSCAYVGSRGAGPVAIVDIVDPTHPAPTGELAARAATTPREVRAFPDGKWLVVLDYALSAGGANRLDFYRWTDDCRHPAAVGAYNFGARAPHEMYLWSDPLHAGRVLLFVTMFSFGAGDLQVLDASDPAAPRLLASGPGLPGALHSIALDPNGRRAYLSDWTGGLFLADTSEFADAAPNPQIHLLTAAGDAFRTPPGNVHSAVPVPGRALVLTTDERYPAPGGAGCPFGTAHLVDVSDPAHPRATATLAIPENDPARCPGAAPGTWTSHNPTLTQDLALVSWYSGGLQVFDTADAAHPAALTELRPSGAQARAGDPTLGSTATLTWSYPIVQNGLVYVADINMGLLVLRYHGPHEEEISGLAFAEGNSNLTRLAPAPSPTPSPPAASPTPVLVPDAPARKPAPPYAILLLLAAALVAGGALVGLRRRRP
;
A
#
# COMPACT_ATOMS: atom_id res chain seq x y z
N MET A 1 40.41 -58.26 19.25
CA MET A 1 40.62 -56.80 19.07
C MET A 1 39.65 -56.32 18.03
N ALA A 2 38.54 -55.71 18.46
CA ALA A 2 37.49 -55.17 17.54
C ALA A 2 37.73 -53.68 17.40
N GLY A 3 38.07 -53.23 16.19
CA GLY A 3 38.26 -51.81 15.87
C GLY A 3 36.89 -51.16 15.61
N ALA A 4 36.55 -50.13 16.41
CA ALA A 4 35.41 -49.29 16.17
C ALA A 4 35.76 -48.21 15.13
N ALA A 5 35.07 -48.22 14.01
CA ALA A 5 35.17 -47.16 13.01
C ALA A 5 34.29 -45.96 13.44
N LEU A 6 34.94 -44.83 13.69
CA LEU A 6 34.29 -43.56 14.00
C LEU A 6 33.85 -42.91 12.65
N ALA A 7 32.58 -42.88 12.36
CA ALA A 7 32.03 -42.15 11.21
C ALA A 7 31.94 -40.66 11.55
N LEU A 8 32.81 -39.86 10.94
CA LEU A 8 32.73 -38.40 10.97
C LEU A 8 31.57 -37.96 10.05
N ALA A 9 30.51 -37.44 10.63
CA ALA A 9 29.47 -36.75 9.90
C ALA A 9 30.03 -35.41 9.39
N LEU A 10 30.11 -35.22 8.09
CA LEU A 10 30.42 -33.94 7.46
C LEU A 10 29.24 -32.95 7.72
N PRO A 11 29.54 -31.69 8.08
CA PRO A 11 28.48 -30.70 8.18
C PRO A 11 27.83 -30.52 6.81
N GLY A 12 26.51 -30.62 6.76
CA GLY A 12 25.73 -30.35 5.55
C GLY A 12 26.05 -28.96 5.03
N VAL A 13 26.35 -28.86 3.75
CA VAL A 13 26.46 -27.58 3.03
C VAL A 13 25.09 -26.88 3.20
N PRO A 14 25.04 -25.62 3.69
CA PRO A 14 23.79 -24.90 3.73
C PRO A 14 23.22 -24.85 2.33
N GLY A 15 21.99 -25.35 2.14
CA GLY A 15 21.30 -25.33 0.85
C GLY A 15 21.32 -23.91 0.30
N GLN A 16 21.80 -23.74 -0.91
CA GLN A 16 21.75 -22.47 -1.62
C GLN A 16 20.28 -22.10 -1.72
N ALA A 17 19.88 -20.96 -1.11
CA ALA A 17 18.50 -20.46 -1.23
C ALA A 17 18.15 -20.37 -2.72
N ALA A 18 17.00 -20.92 -3.11
CA ALA A 18 16.56 -20.83 -4.50
C ALA A 18 16.50 -19.34 -4.90
N ALA A 19 16.93 -19.02 -6.11
CA ALA A 19 16.85 -17.65 -6.63
C ALA A 19 15.38 -17.21 -6.64
N ALA A 20 15.10 -15.98 -6.25
CA ALA A 20 13.75 -15.43 -6.27
C ALA A 20 13.18 -15.44 -7.70
N SER A 21 11.87 -15.65 -7.83
CA SER A 21 11.19 -15.70 -9.12
C SER A 21 9.75 -15.21 -9.04
N LEU A 22 9.23 -14.76 -10.20
CA LEU A 22 7.82 -14.49 -10.44
C LEU A 22 7.29 -15.48 -11.47
N GLU A 23 6.37 -16.34 -11.05
CA GLU A 23 5.68 -17.29 -11.94
C GLU A 23 4.43 -16.64 -12.50
N VAL A 24 4.20 -16.73 -13.81
CA VAL A 24 2.90 -16.37 -14.41
C VAL A 24 1.94 -17.53 -14.20
N VAL A 25 1.00 -17.39 -13.28
CA VAL A 25 -0.04 -18.37 -12.97
C VAL A 25 -1.15 -18.32 -14.01
N GLY A 26 -1.55 -17.10 -14.42
CA GLY A 26 -2.58 -16.90 -15.43
C GLY A 26 -2.53 -15.50 -16.03
N GLN A 27 -3.22 -15.32 -17.13
CA GLN A 27 -3.29 -14.06 -17.86
C GLN A 27 -4.60 -13.92 -18.61
N SER A 28 -5.12 -12.68 -18.72
CA SER A 28 -6.19 -12.32 -19.62
C SER A 28 -5.82 -11.04 -20.36
N ASP A 29 -5.81 -11.07 -21.69
CA ASP A 29 -5.54 -9.89 -22.52
C ASP A 29 -6.76 -8.96 -22.65
N LEU A 30 -7.87 -9.29 -21.97
CA LEU A 30 -9.13 -8.55 -21.96
C LEU A 30 -9.66 -8.29 -23.39
N GLY A 31 -9.56 -9.31 -24.26
CA GLY A 31 -9.96 -9.22 -25.67
C GLY A 31 -9.02 -8.36 -26.51
N GLY A 32 -7.80 -8.11 -26.04
CA GLY A 32 -6.79 -7.30 -26.74
C GLY A 32 -7.14 -5.82 -26.81
N ARG A 33 -8.00 -5.30 -25.92
CA ARG A 33 -8.48 -3.91 -25.96
C ARG A 33 -7.38 -2.87 -25.79
N GLY A 34 -6.30 -3.20 -25.01
CA GLY A 34 -5.26 -2.25 -24.61
C GLY A 34 -5.78 -1.12 -23.71
N LEU A 35 -4.94 -0.11 -23.44
CA LEU A 35 -5.25 1.03 -22.58
C LEU A 35 -5.85 0.62 -21.22
N ASN A 36 -5.41 -0.50 -20.67
CA ASN A 36 -5.82 -0.92 -19.33
C ASN A 36 -5.21 0.02 -18.27
N ALA A 37 -5.88 0.15 -17.13
CA ALA A 37 -5.50 1.11 -16.11
C ALA A 37 -5.59 0.52 -14.70
N GLY A 38 -6.23 1.22 -13.75
CA GLY A 38 -6.38 0.83 -12.37
C GLY A 38 -6.99 -0.56 -12.20
N LEU A 39 -6.57 -1.25 -11.15
CA LEU A 39 -7.00 -2.60 -10.82
C LEU A 39 -7.56 -2.61 -9.41
N ALA A 40 -8.69 -3.29 -9.22
CA ALA A 40 -9.20 -3.68 -7.92
C ALA A 40 -9.58 -5.15 -7.92
N VAL A 41 -9.45 -5.82 -6.77
CA VAL A 41 -9.82 -7.23 -6.60
C VAL A 41 -10.79 -7.35 -5.44
N ALA A 42 -11.86 -8.11 -5.63
CA ALA A 42 -12.83 -8.40 -4.57
C ALA A 42 -13.32 -9.85 -4.67
N GLY A 43 -12.87 -10.68 -3.76
CA GLY A 43 -13.23 -12.11 -3.74
C GLY A 43 -12.77 -12.80 -5.01
N SER A 44 -13.74 -13.23 -5.84
CA SER A 44 -13.50 -13.94 -7.11
C SER A 44 -13.54 -13.04 -8.35
N CYS A 45 -13.53 -11.72 -8.17
CA CYS A 45 -13.57 -10.76 -9.27
C CYS A 45 -12.37 -9.82 -9.27
N ALA A 46 -11.87 -9.52 -10.47
CA ALA A 46 -10.98 -8.40 -10.71
C ALA A 46 -11.70 -7.37 -11.61
N TYR A 47 -11.44 -6.09 -11.35
CA TYR A 47 -12.00 -4.97 -12.12
C TYR A 47 -10.83 -4.17 -12.69
N VAL A 48 -10.79 -4.05 -14.02
CA VAL A 48 -9.68 -3.37 -14.71
C VAL A 48 -10.21 -2.12 -15.41
N GLY A 49 -9.75 -0.97 -14.98
CA GLY A 49 -10.07 0.33 -15.56
C GLY A 49 -9.52 0.52 -16.98
N SER A 50 -9.69 1.72 -17.50
CA SER A 50 -9.19 2.08 -18.84
C SER A 50 -8.51 3.44 -18.82
N ARG A 51 -7.39 3.59 -19.54
CA ARG A 51 -6.73 4.89 -19.81
C ARG A 51 -7.39 5.67 -20.96
N GLY A 52 -8.31 5.04 -21.68
CA GLY A 52 -9.11 5.62 -22.74
C GLY A 52 -10.60 5.70 -22.36
N ALA A 53 -11.44 6.07 -23.32
CA ALA A 53 -12.89 6.10 -23.13
C ALA A 53 -13.51 4.68 -23.23
N GLY A 54 -12.82 3.68 -22.68
CA GLY A 54 -13.29 2.30 -22.61
C GLY A 54 -14.03 1.99 -21.31
N PRO A 55 -14.68 0.81 -21.21
CA PRO A 55 -15.35 0.36 -20.00
C PRO A 55 -14.35 -0.13 -18.93
N VAL A 56 -14.83 -0.29 -17.70
CA VAL A 56 -14.15 -1.13 -16.70
C VAL A 56 -14.47 -2.59 -17.02
N ALA A 57 -13.46 -3.42 -17.27
CA ALA A 57 -13.66 -4.85 -17.47
C ALA A 57 -13.89 -5.55 -16.13
N ILE A 58 -14.81 -6.51 -16.10
CA ILE A 58 -15.06 -7.42 -14.99
C ILE A 58 -14.50 -8.79 -15.38
N VAL A 59 -13.60 -9.31 -14.56
CA VAL A 59 -12.89 -10.56 -14.82
C VAL A 59 -13.20 -11.54 -13.68
N ASP A 60 -13.67 -12.73 -14.02
CA ASP A 60 -13.78 -13.86 -13.09
C ASP A 60 -12.37 -14.42 -12.85
N ILE A 61 -11.98 -14.52 -11.58
CA ILE A 61 -10.71 -15.05 -11.12
C ILE A 61 -10.88 -16.22 -10.15
N VAL A 62 -12.04 -16.92 -10.19
CA VAL A 62 -12.28 -18.16 -9.41
C VAL A 62 -11.20 -19.18 -9.75
N ASP A 63 -10.90 -19.35 -11.02
CA ASP A 63 -9.70 -20.05 -11.48
C ASP A 63 -8.62 -19.03 -11.88
N PRO A 64 -7.65 -18.78 -11.01
CA PRO A 64 -6.62 -17.78 -11.29
C PRO A 64 -5.69 -18.18 -12.43
N THR A 65 -5.69 -19.44 -12.88
CA THR A 65 -4.92 -19.91 -14.02
C THR A 65 -5.59 -19.55 -15.35
N HIS A 66 -6.89 -19.27 -15.34
CA HIS A 66 -7.68 -18.91 -16.51
C HIS A 66 -8.60 -17.72 -16.20
N PRO A 67 -8.05 -16.52 -15.91
CA PRO A 67 -8.87 -15.35 -15.63
C PRO A 67 -9.73 -14.98 -16.86
N ALA A 68 -11.04 -14.94 -16.68
CA ALA A 68 -12.00 -14.83 -17.78
C ALA A 68 -12.82 -13.52 -17.72
N PRO A 69 -12.79 -12.66 -18.75
CA PRO A 69 -13.71 -11.52 -18.83
C PRO A 69 -15.16 -12.01 -18.83
N THR A 70 -16.01 -11.47 -17.94
CA THR A 70 -17.42 -11.87 -17.78
C THR A 70 -18.40 -10.74 -17.99
N GLY A 71 -17.92 -9.49 -17.99
CA GLY A 71 -18.78 -8.32 -18.17
C GLY A 71 -17.99 -7.03 -18.14
N GLU A 72 -18.73 -5.93 -18.17
CA GLU A 72 -18.18 -4.58 -18.19
C GLU A 72 -19.08 -3.60 -17.44
N LEU A 73 -18.49 -2.62 -16.75
CA LEU A 73 -19.21 -1.42 -16.34
C LEU A 73 -19.25 -0.46 -17.51
N ALA A 74 -20.42 0.10 -17.80
CA ALA A 74 -20.64 0.90 -18.99
C ALA A 74 -19.68 2.11 -19.07
N ALA A 75 -19.03 2.24 -20.22
CA ALA A 75 -18.19 3.39 -20.54
C ALA A 75 -19.02 4.68 -20.66
N ARG A 76 -18.39 5.81 -20.34
CA ARG A 76 -18.91 7.16 -20.58
C ARG A 76 -18.17 7.81 -21.75
N ALA A 77 -18.92 8.51 -22.60
CA ALA A 77 -18.31 9.26 -23.70
C ALA A 77 -17.30 10.30 -23.16
N ALA A 78 -16.19 10.44 -23.86
CA ALA A 78 -15.12 11.40 -23.55
C ALA A 78 -14.60 11.34 -22.09
N THR A 79 -14.70 10.19 -21.44
CA THR A 79 -14.35 9.98 -20.03
C THR A 79 -13.51 8.71 -19.90
N THR A 80 -12.50 8.74 -19.03
CA THR A 80 -11.69 7.56 -18.69
C THR A 80 -12.01 7.08 -17.28
N PRO A 81 -12.43 5.80 -17.09
CA PRO A 81 -12.55 5.16 -15.78
C PRO A 81 -11.16 4.66 -15.34
N ARG A 82 -10.30 5.60 -14.90
CA ARG A 82 -8.88 5.35 -14.76
C ARG A 82 -8.54 4.57 -13.50
N GLU A 83 -9.15 4.94 -12.35
CA GLU A 83 -8.88 4.31 -11.07
C GLU A 83 -10.11 3.56 -10.59
N VAL A 84 -9.86 2.40 -9.97
CA VAL A 84 -10.89 1.55 -9.36
C VAL A 84 -10.42 1.15 -7.97
N ARG A 85 -11.32 1.23 -6.97
CA ARG A 85 -11.10 0.65 -5.65
C ARG A 85 -12.31 -0.19 -5.28
N ALA A 86 -12.07 -1.36 -4.70
CA ALA A 86 -13.11 -2.23 -4.19
C ALA A 86 -13.09 -2.25 -2.66
N PHE A 87 -14.26 -2.30 -2.05
CA PHE A 87 -14.43 -2.52 -0.63
C PHE A 87 -15.17 -3.85 -0.41
N PRO A 88 -14.45 -4.98 -0.31
CA PRO A 88 -15.04 -6.32 -0.27
C PRO A 88 -16.03 -6.52 0.86
N ASP A 89 -15.75 -5.98 2.06
CA ASP A 89 -16.62 -6.13 3.23
C ASP A 89 -17.97 -5.44 3.04
N GLY A 90 -18.00 -4.29 2.38
CA GLY A 90 -19.21 -3.58 2.04
C GLY A 90 -19.86 -4.06 0.75
N LYS A 91 -19.23 -4.98 0.03
CA LYS A 91 -19.67 -5.47 -1.28
C LYS A 91 -19.94 -4.36 -2.28
N TRP A 92 -19.04 -3.38 -2.38
CA TRP A 92 -19.13 -2.30 -3.35
C TRP A 92 -17.77 -1.92 -3.93
N LEU A 93 -17.80 -1.24 -5.04
CA LEU A 93 -16.63 -0.65 -5.68
C LEU A 93 -16.91 0.79 -6.09
N VAL A 94 -15.84 1.55 -6.25
CA VAL A 94 -15.86 2.92 -6.76
C VAL A 94 -14.95 3.03 -7.96
N VAL A 95 -15.43 3.71 -8.99
CA VAL A 95 -14.69 4.04 -10.21
C VAL A 95 -14.47 5.55 -10.22
N LEU A 96 -13.22 5.96 -10.40
CA LEU A 96 -12.85 7.35 -10.60
C LEU A 96 -12.80 7.63 -12.11
N ASP A 97 -13.73 8.46 -12.54
CA ASP A 97 -13.84 8.94 -13.90
C ASP A 97 -13.27 10.36 -14.02
N TYR A 98 -12.45 10.62 -15.04
CA TYR A 98 -12.15 11.98 -15.39
C TYR A 98 -12.31 12.26 -16.88
N ALA A 99 -12.59 13.54 -17.18
CA ALA A 99 -12.86 13.98 -18.54
C ALA A 99 -11.60 13.99 -19.40
N LEU A 100 -11.63 13.29 -20.53
CA LEU A 100 -10.59 13.32 -21.56
C LEU A 100 -10.72 14.54 -22.49
N SER A 101 -11.93 15.07 -22.61
CA SER A 101 -12.21 16.23 -23.46
C SER A 101 -13.53 16.89 -23.05
N ALA A 102 -13.92 17.96 -23.72
CA ALA A 102 -15.20 18.62 -23.50
C ALA A 102 -16.37 17.64 -23.62
N GLY A 103 -17.27 17.66 -22.62
CA GLY A 103 -18.39 16.73 -22.52
C GLY A 103 -18.09 15.46 -21.71
N GLY A 104 -16.83 15.21 -21.32
CA GLY A 104 -16.48 14.18 -20.36
C GLY A 104 -16.88 14.52 -18.93
N ALA A 105 -16.83 13.54 -18.04
CA ALA A 105 -17.24 13.67 -16.66
C ALA A 105 -16.04 13.54 -15.70
N ASN A 106 -16.04 14.37 -14.65
CA ASN A 106 -15.15 14.28 -13.50
C ASN A 106 -15.97 13.84 -12.29
N ARG A 107 -15.91 12.55 -11.94
CA ARG A 107 -16.80 12.00 -10.93
C ARG A 107 -16.31 10.70 -10.33
N LEU A 108 -16.93 10.30 -9.23
CA LEU A 108 -16.91 8.93 -8.71
C LEU A 108 -18.25 8.27 -9.03
N ASP A 109 -18.21 7.05 -9.55
CA ASP A 109 -19.36 6.18 -9.69
C ASP A 109 -19.25 5.00 -8.73
N PHE A 110 -20.30 4.74 -7.95
CA PHE A 110 -20.35 3.68 -6.96
C PHE A 110 -21.26 2.56 -7.44
N TYR A 111 -20.75 1.33 -7.30
CA TYR A 111 -21.46 0.10 -7.69
C TYR A 111 -21.50 -0.86 -6.51
N ARG A 112 -22.58 -1.58 -6.33
CA ARG A 112 -22.76 -2.59 -5.28
C ARG A 112 -23.20 -3.91 -5.88
N TRP A 113 -22.74 -5.01 -5.30
CA TRP A 113 -23.25 -6.37 -5.57
C TRP A 113 -23.84 -6.96 -4.30
N THR A 114 -24.74 -7.93 -4.45
CA THR A 114 -25.33 -8.70 -3.33
C THR A 114 -24.60 -10.03 -3.14
N ASP A 115 -24.70 -10.90 -4.10
CA ASP A 115 -24.20 -12.27 -4.01
C ASP A 115 -23.03 -12.56 -4.97
N ASP A 116 -23.03 -11.88 -6.12
CA ASP A 116 -22.09 -12.12 -7.20
C ASP A 116 -21.38 -10.83 -7.61
N CYS A 117 -20.08 -10.76 -7.37
CA CYS A 117 -19.23 -9.62 -7.71
C CYS A 117 -19.11 -9.38 -9.24
N ARG A 118 -19.55 -10.34 -10.06
CA ARG A 118 -19.57 -10.20 -11.53
C ARG A 118 -20.74 -9.33 -12.01
N HIS A 119 -21.72 -9.03 -11.14
CA HIS A 119 -22.92 -8.28 -11.48
C HIS A 119 -23.14 -7.06 -10.55
N PRO A 120 -22.17 -6.11 -10.46
CA PRO A 120 -22.34 -4.92 -9.65
C PRO A 120 -23.30 -3.95 -10.32
N ALA A 121 -24.24 -3.39 -9.55
CA ALA A 121 -25.21 -2.39 -10.00
C ALA A 121 -24.84 -1.00 -9.50
N ALA A 122 -25.02 0.03 -10.33
CA ALA A 122 -24.80 1.42 -9.93
C ALA A 122 -25.73 1.81 -8.79
N VAL A 123 -25.19 2.43 -7.73
CA VAL A 123 -25.98 2.82 -6.55
C VAL A 123 -25.86 4.31 -6.23
N GLY A 124 -24.76 4.97 -6.61
CA GLY A 124 -24.53 6.38 -6.30
C GLY A 124 -23.43 7.00 -7.13
N ALA A 125 -23.25 8.31 -6.96
CA ALA A 125 -22.19 9.05 -7.61
C ALA A 125 -21.88 10.35 -6.90
N TYR A 126 -20.64 10.84 -7.06
CA TYR A 126 -20.23 12.17 -6.64
C TYR A 126 -19.58 12.92 -7.80
N ASN A 127 -20.01 14.15 -8.08
CA ASN A 127 -19.51 14.96 -9.20
C ASN A 127 -18.56 16.05 -8.69
N PHE A 128 -17.37 16.13 -9.30
CA PHE A 128 -16.37 17.17 -9.00
C PHE A 128 -16.53 18.44 -9.85
N GLY A 129 -17.48 18.45 -10.79
CA GLY A 129 -17.68 19.54 -11.72
C GLY A 129 -16.50 19.72 -12.69
N ALA A 130 -15.94 20.93 -12.76
CA ALA A 130 -14.79 21.21 -13.61
C ALA A 130 -13.44 20.74 -13.03
N ARG A 131 -13.39 20.28 -11.79
CA ARG A 131 -12.17 19.82 -11.14
C ARG A 131 -11.86 18.38 -11.55
N ALA A 132 -10.66 18.16 -12.05
CA ALA A 132 -10.23 16.84 -12.51
C ALA A 132 -9.69 16.00 -11.33
N PRO A 133 -10.38 14.94 -10.92
CA PRO A 133 -9.84 13.99 -9.94
C PRO A 133 -8.73 13.16 -10.61
N HIS A 134 -7.76 12.68 -9.84
CA HIS A 134 -6.62 11.97 -10.40
C HIS A 134 -6.43 10.59 -9.80
N GLU A 135 -6.20 10.50 -8.50
CA GLU A 135 -6.12 9.25 -7.74
C GLU A 135 -7.01 9.30 -6.50
N MET A 136 -7.23 8.14 -5.88
CA MET A 136 -8.01 8.04 -4.65
C MET A 136 -7.42 6.99 -3.72
N TYR A 137 -7.49 7.28 -2.42
CA TYR A 137 -7.22 6.35 -1.34
C TYR A 137 -8.53 6.00 -0.63
N LEU A 138 -8.83 4.71 -0.50
CA LEU A 138 -9.97 4.24 0.27
C LEU A 138 -9.49 3.88 1.68
N TRP A 139 -9.99 4.59 2.68
CA TRP A 139 -9.70 4.32 4.08
C TRP A 139 -10.95 3.78 4.78
N SER A 140 -10.85 2.53 5.26
CA SER A 140 -11.86 1.92 6.13
C SER A 140 -11.47 2.21 7.58
N ASP A 141 -12.36 2.87 8.32
CA ASP A 141 -12.09 3.27 9.69
C ASP A 141 -12.02 2.03 10.61
N PRO A 142 -10.86 1.75 11.22
CA PRO A 142 -10.72 0.58 12.09
C PRO A 142 -11.44 0.74 13.45
N LEU A 143 -11.80 1.96 13.82
CA LEU A 143 -12.42 2.27 15.12
C LEU A 143 -13.94 2.44 15.02
N HIS A 144 -14.47 2.84 13.86
CA HIS A 144 -15.89 3.11 13.63
C HIS A 144 -16.40 2.19 12.53
N ALA A 145 -16.97 1.05 12.90
CA ALA A 145 -17.42 0.02 11.98
C ALA A 145 -18.38 0.59 10.91
N GLY A 146 -18.08 0.28 9.65
CA GLY A 146 -18.87 0.72 8.50
C GLY A 146 -18.55 2.15 8.02
N ARG A 147 -17.69 2.89 8.72
CA ARG A 147 -17.24 4.20 8.26
C ARG A 147 -16.13 4.04 7.22
N VAL A 148 -16.34 4.64 6.05
CA VAL A 148 -15.38 4.59 4.93
C VAL A 148 -15.21 6.00 4.38
N LEU A 149 -13.96 6.43 4.25
CA LEU A 149 -13.61 7.71 3.65
C LEU A 149 -12.84 7.50 2.34
N LEU A 150 -13.09 8.36 1.38
CA LEU A 150 -12.31 8.46 0.15
C LEU A 150 -11.54 9.78 0.16
N PHE A 151 -10.23 9.68 0.07
CA PHE A 151 -9.32 10.80 -0.11
C PHE A 151 -9.00 10.87 -1.60
N VAL A 152 -9.49 11.89 -2.29
CA VAL A 152 -9.39 12.01 -3.76
C VAL A 152 -8.51 13.18 -4.10
N THR A 153 -7.42 12.92 -4.82
CA THR A 153 -6.50 13.95 -5.27
C THR A 153 -7.06 14.66 -6.50
N MET A 154 -6.86 15.97 -6.54
CA MET A 154 -7.16 16.81 -7.68
C MET A 154 -5.85 17.23 -8.32
N PHE A 155 -5.55 16.78 -9.52
CA PHE A 155 -4.31 17.12 -10.21
C PHE A 155 -4.35 18.57 -10.71
N SER A 156 -4.37 19.49 -9.75
CA SER A 156 -4.43 20.94 -9.96
C SER A 156 -3.54 21.62 -8.93
N PHE A 157 -3.10 22.84 -9.25
CA PHE A 157 -2.30 23.63 -8.33
C PHE A 157 -3.17 24.44 -7.37
N GLY A 158 -2.77 24.54 -6.11
CA GLY A 158 -3.36 25.41 -5.10
C GLY A 158 -4.39 24.77 -4.18
N ALA A 159 -5.17 25.58 -3.49
CA ALA A 159 -6.15 25.13 -2.52
C ALA A 159 -7.20 24.19 -3.13
N GLY A 160 -7.49 23.09 -2.44
CA GLY A 160 -8.44 22.10 -2.89
C GLY A 160 -7.85 21.01 -3.78
N ASP A 161 -6.55 20.80 -3.72
CA ASP A 161 -5.87 19.67 -4.38
C ASP A 161 -6.30 18.31 -3.84
N LEU A 162 -6.95 18.28 -2.69
CA LEU A 162 -7.50 17.08 -2.06
C LEU A 162 -8.96 17.30 -1.68
N GLN A 163 -9.81 16.32 -1.95
CA GLN A 163 -11.16 16.24 -1.38
C GLN A 163 -11.30 14.95 -0.57
N VAL A 164 -11.89 15.06 0.61
CA VAL A 164 -12.20 13.92 1.47
C VAL A 164 -13.73 13.75 1.49
N LEU A 165 -14.17 12.57 1.06
CA LEU A 165 -15.59 12.22 1.02
C LEU A 165 -15.89 11.14 2.05
N ASP A 166 -17.05 11.26 2.71
CA ASP A 166 -17.67 10.17 3.42
C ASP A 166 -18.42 9.28 2.40
N ALA A 167 -17.95 8.07 2.25
CA ALA A 167 -18.51 7.04 1.38
C ALA A 167 -19.07 5.85 2.16
N SER A 168 -19.36 6.04 3.45
CA SER A 168 -19.95 5.01 4.31
C SER A 168 -21.28 4.51 3.76
N ASP A 169 -22.07 5.40 3.15
CA ASP A 169 -23.17 5.03 2.26
C ASP A 169 -22.79 5.36 0.80
N PRO A 170 -22.41 4.36 0.00
CA PRO A 170 -22.04 4.56 -1.39
C PRO A 170 -23.19 5.06 -2.26
N ALA A 171 -24.46 5.02 -1.80
CA ALA A 171 -25.60 5.61 -2.49
C ALA A 171 -25.71 7.13 -2.28
N ALA A 172 -25.11 7.66 -1.22
CA ALA A 172 -25.17 9.07 -0.84
C ALA A 172 -23.81 9.63 -0.37
N PRO A 173 -22.75 9.55 -1.19
CA PRO A 173 -21.43 10.05 -0.81
C PRO A 173 -21.47 11.57 -0.62
N ARG A 174 -20.76 12.09 0.41
CA ARG A 174 -20.78 13.51 0.74
C ARG A 174 -19.37 14.05 1.03
N LEU A 175 -19.12 15.29 0.62
CA LEU A 175 -17.89 15.98 0.93
C LEU A 175 -17.80 16.29 2.43
N LEU A 176 -16.67 15.92 3.04
CA LEU A 176 -16.34 16.27 4.44
C LEU A 176 -15.36 17.45 4.52
N ALA A 177 -14.30 17.44 3.69
CA ALA A 177 -13.24 18.41 3.75
C ALA A 177 -12.58 18.60 2.39
N SER A 178 -11.85 19.71 2.25
CA SER A 178 -10.97 20.01 1.10
C SER A 178 -9.67 20.63 1.59
N GLY A 179 -8.59 20.44 0.86
CA GLY A 179 -7.27 20.97 1.19
C GLY A 179 -6.32 19.87 1.64
N PRO A 180 -5.08 20.16 2.09
CA PRO A 180 -4.42 21.45 2.05
C PRO A 180 -3.98 21.83 0.63
N GLY A 181 -3.80 23.15 0.36
CA GLY A 181 -3.12 23.59 -0.86
C GLY A 181 -1.63 23.29 -0.79
N LEU A 182 -1.09 22.66 -1.82
CA LEU A 182 0.33 22.32 -1.94
C LEU A 182 0.98 23.15 -3.05
N PRO A 183 2.33 23.29 -3.05
CA PRO A 183 3.02 24.13 -4.03
C PRO A 183 2.97 23.60 -5.46
N GLY A 184 2.89 22.27 -5.64
CA GLY A 184 2.75 21.61 -6.93
C GLY A 184 1.34 21.06 -7.14
N ALA A 185 1.22 20.00 -7.92
CA ALA A 185 -0.03 19.29 -8.14
C ALA A 185 -0.02 17.98 -7.33
N LEU A 186 -0.99 17.80 -6.43
CA LEU A 186 -1.11 16.58 -5.64
C LEU A 186 -1.51 15.42 -6.54
N HIS A 187 -0.59 14.48 -6.72
CA HIS A 187 -0.78 13.33 -7.58
C HIS A 187 -1.46 12.18 -6.85
N SER A 188 -0.88 11.74 -5.74
CA SER A 188 -1.35 10.58 -4.99
C SER A 188 -1.35 10.85 -3.49
N ILE A 189 -2.04 10.01 -2.75
CA ILE A 189 -2.11 10.03 -1.28
C ILE A 189 -2.20 8.60 -0.75
N ALA A 190 -1.53 8.34 0.36
CA ALA A 190 -1.76 7.17 1.21
C ALA A 190 -1.90 7.58 2.66
N LEU A 191 -2.49 6.72 3.49
CA LEU A 191 -2.64 6.93 4.93
C LEU A 191 -2.03 5.76 5.70
N ASP A 192 -1.62 6.03 6.95
CA ASP A 192 -1.45 4.95 7.91
C ASP A 192 -2.77 4.18 8.09
N PRO A 193 -2.75 2.88 8.38
CA PRO A 193 -3.97 2.10 8.59
C PRO A 193 -4.89 2.68 9.68
N ASN A 194 -4.33 3.36 10.70
CA ASN A 194 -5.09 4.04 11.75
C ASN A 194 -5.70 5.39 11.32
N GLY A 195 -5.42 5.87 10.10
CA GLY A 195 -5.96 7.12 9.56
C GLY A 195 -5.40 8.41 10.15
N ARG A 196 -4.32 8.34 10.96
CA ARG A 196 -3.80 9.52 11.69
C ARG A 196 -2.73 10.29 10.96
N ARG A 197 -2.13 9.67 9.95
CA ARG A 197 -1.07 10.28 9.13
C ARG A 197 -1.33 10.04 7.66
N ALA A 198 -1.19 11.09 6.86
CA ALA A 198 -1.22 11.00 5.41
C ALA A 198 0.16 11.30 4.81
N TYR A 199 0.44 10.64 3.69
CA TYR A 199 1.61 10.77 2.85
C TYR A 199 1.15 11.32 1.51
N LEU A 200 1.53 12.55 1.20
CA LEU A 200 1.04 13.33 0.08
C LEU A 200 2.12 13.42 -0.99
N SER A 201 1.85 12.87 -2.16
CA SER A 201 2.77 12.92 -3.30
C SER A 201 2.45 14.14 -4.15
N ASP A 202 3.13 15.24 -3.89
CA ASP A 202 3.04 16.43 -4.72
C ASP A 202 4.00 16.29 -5.90
N TRP A 203 3.48 16.29 -7.11
CA TRP A 203 4.18 15.98 -8.36
C TRP A 203 5.51 16.73 -8.51
N THR A 204 5.53 18.03 -8.26
CA THR A 204 6.74 18.85 -8.33
C THR A 204 7.21 19.36 -6.97
N GLY A 205 6.36 19.29 -5.95
CA GLY A 205 6.62 19.75 -4.60
C GLY A 205 7.36 18.73 -3.74
N GLY A 206 7.20 17.43 -4.02
CA GLY A 206 7.83 16.35 -3.25
C GLY A 206 6.88 15.61 -2.33
N LEU A 207 7.45 14.83 -1.40
CA LEU A 207 6.70 14.14 -0.36
C LEU A 207 6.41 15.09 0.81
N PHE A 208 5.12 15.22 1.15
CA PHE A 208 4.65 15.89 2.35
C PHE A 208 3.99 14.89 3.29
N LEU A 209 4.15 15.10 4.58
CA LEU A 209 3.41 14.38 5.60
C LEU A 209 2.37 15.33 6.23
N ALA A 210 1.23 14.76 6.58
CA ALA A 210 0.15 15.51 7.23
C ALA A 210 -0.45 14.73 8.40
N ASP A 211 -0.93 15.44 9.40
CA ASP A 211 -1.78 14.91 10.47
C ASP A 211 -3.22 14.88 9.97
N THR A 212 -3.82 13.71 10.05
CA THR A 212 -5.22 13.42 9.69
C THR A 212 -5.98 12.83 10.88
N SER A 213 -5.50 13.02 12.11
CA SER A 213 -6.07 12.45 13.33
C SER A 213 -7.52 12.88 13.55
N GLU A 214 -7.93 14.09 13.15
CA GLU A 214 -9.31 14.56 13.26
C GLU A 214 -10.28 13.70 12.43
N PHE A 215 -9.83 13.13 11.30
CA PHE A 215 -10.62 12.15 10.53
C PHE A 215 -10.72 10.82 11.27
N ALA A 216 -9.61 10.33 11.84
CA ALA A 216 -9.59 9.10 12.62
C ALA A 216 -10.47 9.21 13.88
N ASP A 217 -10.53 10.38 14.51
CA ASP A 217 -11.34 10.66 15.70
C ASP A 217 -12.80 11.05 15.36
N ALA A 218 -13.17 11.00 14.08
CA ALA A 218 -14.51 11.35 13.59
C ALA A 218 -14.97 12.76 14.02
N ALA A 219 -14.06 13.73 14.05
CA ALA A 219 -14.36 15.12 14.40
C ALA A 219 -15.45 15.72 13.47
N PRO A 220 -16.28 16.66 13.93
CA PRO A 220 -17.41 17.18 13.16
C PRO A 220 -17.02 17.90 11.87
N ASN A 221 -15.88 18.59 11.85
CA ASN A 221 -15.35 19.33 10.71
C ASN A 221 -13.85 19.08 10.61
N PRO A 222 -13.44 17.86 10.25
CA PRO A 222 -12.04 17.45 10.27
C PRO A 222 -11.20 18.24 9.27
N GLN A 223 -9.98 18.58 9.66
CA GLN A 223 -9.00 19.28 8.85
C GLN A 223 -7.74 18.42 8.63
N ILE A 224 -6.98 18.76 7.62
CA ILE A 224 -5.67 18.17 7.33
C ILE A 224 -4.61 19.20 7.71
N HIS A 225 -3.68 18.83 8.59
CA HIS A 225 -2.61 19.69 9.05
C HIS A 225 -1.25 19.22 8.51
N LEU A 226 -0.61 20.04 7.67
CA LEU A 226 0.72 19.70 7.17
C LEU A 226 1.73 19.64 8.31
N LEU A 227 2.50 18.56 8.36
CA LEU A 227 3.64 18.36 9.28
C LEU A 227 4.95 18.76 8.62
N THR A 228 5.04 18.59 7.30
CA THR A 228 6.22 18.94 6.50
C THR A 228 6.01 20.33 5.90
N ALA A 229 6.94 21.27 6.12
CA ALA A 229 6.91 22.56 5.47
C ALA A 229 7.36 22.46 3.99
N ALA A 230 6.92 23.38 3.14
CA ALA A 230 7.22 23.34 1.70
C ALA A 230 8.72 23.34 1.37
N GLY A 231 9.56 23.94 2.23
CA GLY A 231 11.03 23.96 2.07
C GLY A 231 11.71 22.65 2.47
N ASP A 232 11.03 21.82 3.28
CA ASP A 232 11.58 20.61 3.88
C ASP A 232 11.04 19.33 3.25
N ALA A 233 10.12 19.45 2.27
CA ALA A 233 9.57 18.31 1.53
C ALA A 233 10.69 17.51 0.85
N PHE A 234 10.62 16.17 0.97
CA PHE A 234 11.59 15.32 0.29
C PHE A 234 11.36 15.34 -1.22
N ARG A 235 12.41 15.65 -1.97
CA ARG A 235 12.40 15.76 -3.44
C ARG A 235 13.57 15.00 -4.03
N THR A 236 13.35 14.46 -5.22
CA THR A 236 14.35 13.76 -6.01
C THR A 236 14.46 14.35 -7.42
N PRO A 237 15.03 15.58 -7.58
CA PRO A 237 15.22 16.11 -8.91
C PRO A 237 16.18 15.23 -9.74
N PRO A 238 15.82 14.92 -11.01
CA PRO A 238 14.76 15.51 -11.81
C PRO A 238 13.43 14.70 -11.79
N GLY A 239 13.17 13.87 -10.77
CA GLY A 239 11.96 13.08 -10.65
C GLY A 239 10.72 13.89 -10.26
N ASN A 240 9.55 13.28 -10.44
CA ASN A 240 8.26 13.77 -9.98
C ASN A 240 7.69 12.74 -9.00
N VAL A 241 7.43 13.12 -7.74
CA VAL A 241 6.89 12.19 -6.74
C VAL A 241 5.47 11.79 -7.13
N HIS A 242 5.35 10.53 -7.59
CA HIS A 242 4.11 9.94 -8.09
C HIS A 242 3.28 9.34 -6.96
N SER A 243 3.88 8.38 -6.24
CA SER A 243 3.24 7.68 -5.12
C SER A 243 4.12 7.72 -3.88
N ALA A 244 3.50 7.64 -2.70
CA ALA A 244 4.17 7.54 -1.42
C ALA A 244 3.37 6.57 -0.54
N VAL A 245 3.86 5.35 -0.37
CA VAL A 245 3.16 4.28 0.33
C VAL A 245 3.93 3.92 1.60
N PRO A 246 3.28 3.95 2.79
CA PRO A 246 3.95 3.60 4.04
C PRO A 246 4.32 2.11 4.09
N VAL A 247 5.51 1.82 4.62
CA VAL A 247 5.95 0.45 4.90
C VAL A 247 5.25 -0.05 6.16
N PRO A 248 4.50 -1.16 6.11
CA PRO A 248 3.78 -1.68 7.27
C PRO A 248 4.68 -1.86 8.49
N GLY A 249 4.28 -1.27 9.64
CA GLY A 249 4.98 -1.42 10.92
C GLY A 249 6.31 -0.69 11.05
N ARG A 250 6.72 0.11 10.07
CA ARG A 250 8.01 0.83 10.06
C ARG A 250 7.79 2.34 9.84
N ALA A 251 8.67 3.18 10.38
CA ALA A 251 8.66 4.62 10.11
C ALA A 251 9.34 4.93 8.77
N LEU A 252 8.92 4.22 7.72
CA LEU A 252 9.44 4.32 6.37
C LEU A 252 8.30 4.48 5.36
N VAL A 253 8.59 5.17 4.28
CA VAL A 253 7.72 5.32 3.11
C VAL A 253 8.52 4.95 1.86
N LEU A 254 7.91 4.23 0.94
CA LEU A 254 8.45 4.11 -0.40
C LEU A 254 7.80 5.19 -1.28
N THR A 255 8.62 6.09 -1.83
CA THR A 255 8.19 7.02 -2.89
C THR A 255 8.61 6.47 -4.24
N THR A 256 7.81 6.73 -5.27
CA THR A 256 8.15 6.46 -6.66
C THR A 256 8.15 7.75 -7.45
N ASP A 257 9.12 7.90 -8.36
CA ASP A 257 9.18 9.04 -9.25
C ASP A 257 8.69 8.65 -10.63
N GLU A 258 7.74 9.39 -11.18
CA GLU A 258 7.29 9.19 -12.56
C GLU A 258 7.91 10.25 -13.47
N ARG A 259 8.63 9.78 -14.48
CA ARG A 259 9.27 10.66 -15.44
C ARG A 259 9.13 10.11 -16.85
N TYR A 260 8.36 10.82 -17.65
CA TYR A 260 8.12 10.45 -19.04
C TYR A 260 9.28 10.81 -19.95
N PRO A 261 9.46 10.07 -21.07
CA PRO A 261 10.35 10.48 -22.15
C PRO A 261 9.93 11.88 -22.66
N ALA A 262 10.89 12.80 -22.74
CA ALA A 262 10.61 14.09 -23.38
C ALA A 262 10.31 13.90 -24.87
N PRO A 263 9.48 14.76 -25.49
CA PRO A 263 9.35 14.80 -26.96
C PRO A 263 10.73 14.94 -27.60
N GLY A 264 11.13 13.95 -28.42
CA GLY A 264 12.47 13.88 -29.01
C GLY A 264 13.45 12.90 -28.37
N GLY A 265 13.01 12.07 -27.39
CA GLY A 265 13.76 10.91 -26.92
C GLY A 265 14.69 11.12 -25.72
N ALA A 266 14.59 12.23 -25.00
CA ALA A 266 15.43 12.51 -23.83
C ALA A 266 14.75 12.20 -22.47
N GLY A 267 14.19 11.00 -22.30
CA GLY A 267 13.62 10.56 -21.03
C GLY A 267 14.64 10.20 -19.96
N CYS A 268 15.91 10.20 -20.30
CA CYS A 268 17.01 9.88 -19.41
C CYS A 268 17.46 11.10 -18.58
N PRO A 269 17.68 10.95 -17.24
CA PRO A 269 17.40 9.76 -16.44
C PRO A 269 15.89 9.58 -16.21
N PHE A 270 15.48 8.30 -16.16
CA PHE A 270 14.11 7.93 -15.80
C PHE A 270 13.90 7.95 -14.28
N GLY A 271 12.64 8.00 -13.84
CA GLY A 271 12.28 8.02 -12.42
C GLY A 271 12.60 6.70 -11.71
N THR A 272 13.09 6.82 -10.48
CA THR A 272 13.44 5.72 -9.58
C THR A 272 12.49 5.68 -8.39
N ALA A 273 12.67 4.72 -7.47
CA ALA A 273 11.95 4.69 -6.21
C ALA A 273 12.90 4.93 -5.03
N HIS A 274 12.39 5.45 -3.91
CA HIS A 274 13.21 5.79 -2.75
C HIS A 274 12.56 5.32 -1.47
N LEU A 275 13.33 4.66 -0.60
CA LEU A 275 12.97 4.46 0.79
C LEU A 275 13.28 5.76 1.55
N VAL A 276 12.28 6.27 2.26
CA VAL A 276 12.35 7.56 2.96
C VAL A 276 12.03 7.32 4.43
N ASP A 277 12.95 7.69 5.31
CA ASP A 277 12.73 7.75 6.76
C ASP A 277 11.80 8.93 7.08
N VAL A 278 10.70 8.62 7.74
CA VAL A 278 9.66 9.56 8.15
C VAL A 278 9.47 9.57 9.68
N SER A 279 10.46 9.12 10.43
CA SER A 279 10.47 9.17 11.90
C SER A 279 10.36 10.61 12.41
N ASP A 280 10.99 11.57 11.70
CA ASP A 280 10.72 12.99 11.83
C ASP A 280 9.83 13.47 10.65
N PRO A 281 8.52 13.64 10.85
CA PRO A 281 7.62 14.01 9.77
C PRO A 281 7.85 15.44 9.24
N ALA A 282 8.58 16.28 9.97
CA ALA A 282 8.93 17.62 9.49
C ALA A 282 10.09 17.58 8.48
N HIS A 283 10.95 16.57 8.55
CA HIS A 283 12.18 16.47 7.74
C HIS A 283 12.36 15.05 7.17
N PRO A 284 11.51 14.59 6.25
CA PRO A 284 11.63 13.26 5.62
C PRO A 284 12.95 13.15 4.85
N ARG A 285 13.64 11.98 4.96
CA ARG A 285 14.98 11.76 4.37
C ARG A 285 15.09 10.42 3.68
N ALA A 286 15.65 10.39 2.46
CA ALA A 286 15.95 9.13 1.81
C ALA A 286 16.99 8.31 2.60
N THR A 287 16.72 7.01 2.75
CA THR A 287 17.69 6.02 3.25
C THR A 287 18.35 5.29 2.10
N ALA A 288 17.61 5.02 1.02
CA ALA A 288 18.12 4.31 -0.14
C ALA A 288 17.31 4.63 -1.41
N THR A 289 17.89 4.28 -2.56
CA THR A 289 17.26 4.34 -3.88
C THR A 289 17.12 2.93 -4.45
N LEU A 290 15.94 2.59 -4.93
CA LEU A 290 15.65 1.40 -5.72
C LEU A 290 15.64 1.80 -7.19
N ALA A 291 16.33 1.04 -8.02
CA ALA A 291 16.48 1.34 -9.45
C ALA A 291 16.62 0.06 -10.27
N ILE A 292 16.31 0.14 -11.55
CA ILE A 292 16.60 -0.89 -12.54
C ILE A 292 17.80 -0.48 -13.40
N PRO A 293 18.44 -1.38 -14.15
CA PRO A 293 19.61 -1.04 -14.94
C PRO A 293 19.42 0.10 -15.93
N GLU A 294 18.21 0.27 -16.46
CA GLU A 294 17.86 1.33 -17.41
C GLU A 294 17.74 2.73 -16.75
N ASN A 295 17.73 2.82 -15.43
CA ASN A 295 17.78 4.10 -14.70
C ASN A 295 19.22 4.63 -14.54
N ASP A 296 20.25 3.80 -14.76
CA ASP A 296 21.64 4.23 -14.70
C ASP A 296 21.91 5.31 -15.77
N PRO A 297 22.32 6.53 -15.40
CA PRO A 297 22.59 7.60 -16.37
C PRO A 297 23.62 7.25 -17.44
N ALA A 298 24.51 6.31 -17.16
CA ALA A 298 25.50 5.83 -18.14
C ALA A 298 24.89 4.86 -19.17
N ARG A 299 23.85 4.12 -18.80
CA ARG A 299 23.17 3.13 -19.65
C ARG A 299 21.93 3.67 -20.34
N CYS A 300 21.23 4.55 -19.66
CA CYS A 300 19.96 5.10 -20.04
C CYS A 300 19.94 5.67 -21.50
N PRO A 301 20.94 6.41 -22.00
CA PRO A 301 20.94 6.91 -23.38
C PRO A 301 20.96 5.80 -24.43
N GLY A 302 21.44 4.60 -24.09
CA GLY A 302 21.52 3.44 -24.98
C GLY A 302 20.45 2.38 -24.68
N ALA A 303 19.53 2.65 -23.75
CA ALA A 303 18.45 1.73 -23.46
C ALA A 303 17.50 1.56 -24.67
N ALA A 304 16.87 0.41 -24.77
CA ALA A 304 15.83 0.19 -25.76
C ALA A 304 14.71 1.23 -25.61
N PRO A 305 14.00 1.59 -26.69
CA PRO A 305 12.86 2.49 -26.59
C PRO A 305 11.84 1.99 -25.55
N GLY A 306 11.49 2.85 -24.58
CA GLY A 306 10.60 2.49 -23.50
C GLY A 306 10.43 3.60 -22.48
N THR A 307 9.51 3.37 -21.56
CA THR A 307 9.24 4.22 -20.39
C THR A 307 9.75 3.48 -19.16
N TRP A 308 11.01 3.73 -18.79
CA TRP A 308 11.73 3.00 -17.74
C TRP A 308 11.60 3.65 -16.37
N THR A 309 10.43 4.14 -16.03
CA THR A 309 10.15 4.87 -14.80
C THR A 309 9.36 4.03 -13.81
N SER A 310 9.61 4.22 -12.51
CA SER A 310 8.82 3.62 -11.44
C SER A 310 7.41 4.22 -11.41
N HIS A 311 6.45 3.47 -10.87
CA HIS A 311 5.05 3.88 -10.80
C HIS A 311 4.42 3.42 -9.49
N ASN A 312 3.47 2.51 -9.50
CA ASN A 312 2.65 2.13 -8.35
C ASN A 312 3.27 1.00 -7.52
N PRO A 313 3.57 1.22 -6.23
CA PRO A 313 4.12 0.22 -5.34
C PRO A 313 3.04 -0.42 -4.44
N THR A 314 3.25 -1.69 -4.08
CA THR A 314 2.58 -2.35 -2.96
C THR A 314 3.64 -2.93 -2.04
N LEU A 315 3.47 -2.70 -0.73
CA LEU A 315 4.49 -3.01 0.26
C LEU A 315 3.96 -4.04 1.26
N THR A 316 4.84 -4.96 1.61
CA THR A 316 4.77 -5.70 2.87
C THR A 316 5.78 -5.10 3.85
N GLN A 317 6.06 -5.75 4.98
CA GLN A 317 7.03 -5.24 5.94
C GLN A 317 8.44 -5.19 5.34
N ASP A 318 8.83 -6.22 4.59
CA ASP A 318 10.19 -6.41 4.09
C ASP A 318 10.27 -6.58 2.56
N LEU A 319 9.14 -6.50 1.84
CA LEU A 319 9.11 -6.53 0.37
C LEU A 319 8.49 -5.26 -0.22
N ALA A 320 9.02 -4.83 -1.36
CA ALA A 320 8.39 -3.87 -2.25
C ALA A 320 8.14 -4.49 -3.63
N LEU A 321 6.86 -4.56 -4.01
CA LEU A 321 6.42 -4.90 -5.36
C LEU A 321 6.12 -3.60 -6.09
N VAL A 322 6.85 -3.29 -7.16
CA VAL A 322 6.74 -1.99 -7.83
C VAL A 322 6.45 -2.19 -9.31
N SER A 323 5.33 -1.67 -9.77
CA SER A 323 5.06 -1.53 -11.21
C SER A 323 6.02 -0.53 -11.80
N TRP A 324 6.74 -0.90 -12.87
CA TRP A 324 7.84 -0.12 -13.44
C TRP A 324 7.69 0.09 -14.94
N TYR A 325 6.51 0.42 -15.40
CA TYR A 325 6.19 0.58 -16.83
C TYR A 325 6.90 -0.47 -17.70
N SER A 326 7.85 -0.04 -18.56
CA SER A 326 8.61 -0.96 -19.45
C SER A 326 9.53 -1.92 -18.70
N GLY A 327 9.85 -1.63 -17.45
CA GLY A 327 10.58 -2.54 -16.55
C GLY A 327 9.71 -3.69 -16.03
N GLY A 328 8.40 -3.68 -16.24
CA GLY A 328 7.51 -4.73 -15.76
C GLY A 328 7.21 -4.61 -14.26
N LEU A 329 6.99 -5.73 -13.59
CA LEU A 329 6.89 -5.81 -12.13
C LEU A 329 8.27 -6.10 -11.54
N GLN A 330 8.70 -5.25 -10.62
CA GLN A 330 9.96 -5.38 -9.88
C GLN A 330 9.68 -5.80 -8.43
N VAL A 331 10.50 -6.69 -7.88
CA VAL A 331 10.43 -7.10 -6.47
C VAL A 331 11.77 -6.79 -5.79
N PHE A 332 11.70 -6.05 -4.70
CA PHE A 332 12.86 -5.68 -3.89
C PHE A 332 12.69 -6.20 -2.46
N ASP A 333 13.81 -6.67 -1.87
CA ASP A 333 13.96 -6.85 -0.43
C ASP A 333 14.27 -5.50 0.19
N THR A 334 13.48 -5.08 1.17
CA THR A 334 13.59 -3.81 1.88
C THR A 334 13.81 -4.00 3.39
N ALA A 335 14.11 -5.21 3.83
CA ALA A 335 14.38 -5.53 5.25
C ALA A 335 15.49 -4.64 5.79
N ASP A 336 16.59 -4.51 5.05
CA ASP A 336 17.60 -3.48 5.32
C ASP A 336 17.29 -2.21 4.51
N ALA A 337 16.69 -1.22 5.18
CA ALA A 337 16.28 0.03 4.55
C ALA A 337 17.45 0.88 4.01
N ALA A 338 18.70 0.61 4.45
CA ALA A 338 19.87 1.30 3.95
C ALA A 338 20.46 0.61 2.70
N HIS A 339 20.20 -0.69 2.55
CA HIS A 339 20.76 -1.51 1.47
C HIS A 339 19.70 -2.44 0.86
N PRO A 340 18.62 -1.90 0.28
CA PRO A 340 17.60 -2.72 -0.37
C PRO A 340 18.22 -3.49 -1.56
N ALA A 341 17.72 -4.71 -1.78
CA ALA A 341 18.23 -5.58 -2.84
C ALA A 341 17.14 -5.90 -3.88
N ALA A 342 17.48 -5.81 -5.17
CA ALA A 342 16.60 -6.34 -6.21
C ALA A 342 16.60 -7.87 -6.13
N LEU A 343 15.40 -8.47 -6.00
CA LEU A 343 15.23 -9.93 -5.89
C LEU A 343 14.92 -10.57 -7.23
N THR A 344 13.90 -10.06 -7.91
CA THR A 344 13.44 -10.59 -9.19
C THR A 344 12.60 -9.56 -9.94
N GLU A 345 12.39 -9.81 -11.22
CA GLU A 345 11.51 -9.02 -12.06
C GLU A 345 10.68 -9.90 -13.01
N LEU A 346 9.54 -9.39 -13.45
CA LEU A 346 8.79 -9.95 -14.57
C LEU A 346 8.57 -8.87 -15.63
N ARG A 347 9.20 -9.02 -16.77
CA ARG A 347 8.90 -8.25 -17.99
C ARG A 347 8.09 -9.16 -18.93
N PRO A 348 6.78 -8.94 -19.05
CA PRO A 348 5.95 -9.84 -19.84
C PRO A 348 6.46 -9.96 -21.27
N SER A 349 6.66 -11.19 -21.75
CA SER A 349 7.08 -11.47 -23.13
C SER A 349 5.87 -11.48 -24.07
N GLY A 350 6.10 -11.18 -25.34
CA GLY A 350 5.05 -11.21 -26.37
C GLY A 350 4.06 -10.04 -26.30
N ALA A 351 4.32 -9.06 -25.46
CA ALA A 351 3.54 -7.83 -25.41
C ALA A 351 3.58 -7.12 -26.77
N GLN A 352 2.43 -6.56 -27.15
CA GLN A 352 2.30 -5.73 -28.34
C GLN A 352 1.66 -4.41 -27.95
N ALA A 353 2.17 -3.31 -28.46
CA ALA A 353 1.52 -2.02 -28.32
C ALA A 353 0.14 -2.10 -29.00
N ARG A 354 -0.94 -2.05 -28.20
CA ARG A 354 -2.32 -2.22 -28.69
C ARG A 354 -2.97 -0.91 -29.09
N ALA A 355 -2.71 0.15 -28.33
CA ALA A 355 -3.22 1.47 -28.60
C ALA A 355 -2.17 2.51 -28.27
N GLY A 356 -2.09 3.57 -29.08
CA GLY A 356 -1.17 4.67 -28.84
C GLY A 356 -1.63 5.49 -27.61
N ASP A 357 -0.90 5.39 -26.50
CA ASP A 357 -1.00 6.38 -25.43
C ASP A 357 -0.09 7.56 -25.79
N PRO A 358 -0.62 8.77 -25.90
CA PRO A 358 0.16 9.95 -26.35
C PRO A 358 1.30 10.30 -25.39
N THR A 359 1.24 9.86 -24.13
CA THR A 359 2.28 10.10 -23.12
C THR A 359 3.34 9.01 -23.08
N LEU A 360 2.98 7.76 -23.37
CA LEU A 360 3.83 6.58 -23.13
C LEU A 360 4.45 6.01 -24.44
N GLY A 361 4.04 6.53 -25.59
CA GLY A 361 4.53 6.06 -26.88
C GLY A 361 4.01 4.67 -27.28
N SER A 362 4.78 3.95 -28.07
CA SER A 362 4.42 2.64 -28.64
C SER A 362 5.15 1.48 -27.97
N THR A 363 5.48 1.58 -26.70
CA THR A 363 6.18 0.51 -25.96
C THR A 363 5.22 -0.62 -25.63
N ALA A 364 5.69 -1.87 -25.81
CA ALA A 364 4.84 -3.04 -25.68
C ALA A 364 4.52 -3.40 -24.20
N THR A 365 5.52 -3.38 -23.31
CA THR A 365 5.35 -3.66 -21.89
C THR A 365 5.19 -2.36 -21.13
N LEU A 366 4.06 -2.21 -20.42
CA LEU A 366 3.73 -1.02 -19.62
C LEU A 366 2.95 -1.46 -18.38
N THR A 367 3.64 -2.09 -17.43
CA THR A 367 3.05 -2.50 -16.16
C THR A 367 2.73 -1.28 -15.30
N TRP A 368 1.45 -1.10 -14.93
CA TRP A 368 0.96 0.20 -14.50
C TRP A 368 0.25 0.20 -13.15
N SER A 369 -0.70 -0.72 -12.91
CA SER A 369 -1.54 -0.67 -11.69
C SER A 369 -0.73 -0.88 -10.41
N TYR A 370 -1.31 -0.53 -9.28
CA TYR A 370 -0.86 -1.09 -8.00
C TYR A 370 -0.91 -2.61 -8.09
N PRO A 371 0.16 -3.35 -7.73
CA PRO A 371 0.08 -4.79 -7.54
C PRO A 371 -0.90 -5.10 -6.41
N ILE A 372 -1.84 -6.02 -6.61
CA ILE A 372 -2.80 -6.42 -5.58
C ILE A 372 -2.51 -7.83 -5.13
N VAL A 373 -2.33 -8.01 -3.82
CA VAL A 373 -2.03 -9.31 -3.23
C VAL A 373 -3.29 -9.91 -2.64
N GLN A 374 -3.67 -11.11 -3.11
CA GLN A 374 -4.79 -11.84 -2.55
C GLN A 374 -4.52 -13.35 -2.61
N ASN A 375 -4.69 -14.05 -1.49
CA ASN A 375 -4.54 -15.51 -1.40
C ASN A 375 -3.17 -16.02 -1.90
N GLY A 376 -2.08 -15.31 -1.60
CA GLY A 376 -0.73 -15.68 -2.02
C GLY A 376 -0.43 -15.43 -3.50
N LEU A 377 -1.32 -14.76 -4.22
CA LEU A 377 -1.14 -14.36 -5.62
C LEU A 377 -1.01 -12.85 -5.73
N VAL A 378 -0.29 -12.41 -6.76
CA VAL A 378 -0.12 -10.99 -7.10
C VAL A 378 -0.83 -10.73 -8.42
N TYR A 379 -1.78 -9.83 -8.38
CA TYR A 379 -2.54 -9.37 -9.56
C TYR A 379 -2.00 -8.02 -10.00
N VAL A 380 -1.73 -7.87 -11.28
CA VAL A 380 -1.26 -6.59 -11.84
C VAL A 380 -1.84 -6.36 -13.23
N ALA A 381 -2.19 -5.12 -13.55
CA ALA A 381 -2.62 -4.74 -14.89
C ALA A 381 -1.47 -4.07 -15.65
N ASP A 382 -1.25 -4.58 -16.86
CA ASP A 382 -0.40 -3.96 -17.88
C ASP A 382 -1.28 -3.25 -18.91
N ILE A 383 -0.87 -2.05 -19.33
CA ILE A 383 -1.66 -1.21 -20.24
C ILE A 383 -2.03 -1.94 -21.54
N ASN A 384 -1.11 -2.76 -22.07
CA ASN A 384 -1.31 -3.46 -23.33
C ASN A 384 -1.75 -4.92 -23.16
N MET A 385 -1.25 -5.58 -22.10
CA MET A 385 -1.42 -7.03 -21.94
C MET A 385 -2.63 -7.44 -21.11
N GLY A 386 -3.26 -6.50 -20.41
CA GLY A 386 -4.41 -6.80 -19.57
C GLY A 386 -4.02 -7.22 -18.16
N LEU A 387 -4.72 -8.22 -17.62
CA LEU A 387 -4.54 -8.75 -16.26
C LEU A 387 -3.51 -9.87 -16.25
N LEU A 388 -2.52 -9.75 -15.40
CA LEU A 388 -1.56 -10.81 -15.07
C LEU A 388 -1.84 -11.31 -13.65
N VAL A 389 -1.80 -12.63 -13.45
CA VAL A 389 -1.87 -13.28 -12.15
C VAL A 389 -0.55 -13.99 -11.92
N LEU A 390 0.13 -13.62 -10.86
CA LEU A 390 1.51 -14.02 -10.61
C LEU A 390 1.63 -14.68 -9.24
N ARG A 391 2.67 -15.52 -9.08
CA ARG A 391 3.12 -16.03 -7.79
C ARG A 391 4.58 -15.65 -7.58
N TYR A 392 4.86 -15.09 -6.43
CA TYR A 392 6.22 -14.81 -6.01
C TYR A 392 6.76 -16.00 -5.21
N HIS A 393 8.01 -16.35 -5.48
CA HIS A 393 8.82 -17.30 -4.72
C HIS A 393 10.15 -16.65 -4.36
N GLY A 394 10.52 -16.70 -3.08
CA GLY A 394 11.78 -16.13 -2.64
C GLY A 394 11.78 -15.70 -1.18
N PRO A 395 12.78 -14.88 -0.75
CA PRO A 395 12.81 -14.30 0.59
C PRO A 395 11.49 -13.57 0.90
N HIS A 396 11.02 -13.69 2.14
CA HIS A 396 9.77 -13.06 2.63
C HIS A 396 8.49 -13.47 1.88
N GLU A 397 8.48 -14.62 1.20
CA GLU A 397 7.29 -15.17 0.51
C GLU A 397 6.11 -15.33 1.47
N GLU A 398 6.39 -15.65 2.73
CA GLU A 398 5.40 -15.79 3.80
C GLU A 398 4.60 -14.51 4.03
N GLU A 399 5.18 -13.33 3.81
CA GLU A 399 4.47 -12.06 3.96
C GLU A 399 3.38 -11.90 2.91
N ILE A 400 3.63 -12.33 1.67
CA ILE A 400 2.62 -12.35 0.60
C ILE A 400 1.57 -13.43 0.87
N SER A 401 2.00 -14.63 1.25
CA SER A 401 1.11 -15.75 1.57
C SER A 401 0.22 -15.45 2.78
N GLY A 402 0.70 -14.64 3.72
CA GLY A 402 -0.02 -14.20 4.92
C GLY A 402 -1.08 -13.12 4.65
N LEU A 403 -1.12 -12.50 3.47
CA LEU A 403 -2.09 -11.47 3.14
C LEU A 403 -3.39 -12.08 2.61
N ALA A 404 -4.52 -11.75 3.24
CA ALA A 404 -5.84 -12.09 2.74
C ALA A 404 -6.28 -11.15 1.61
N PHE A 405 -5.90 -9.87 1.71
CA PHE A 405 -6.18 -8.83 0.72
C PHE A 405 -5.22 -7.65 0.95
N ALA A 406 -4.65 -7.11 -0.10
CA ALA A 406 -3.86 -5.91 -0.07
C ALA A 406 -4.11 -5.08 -1.32
N GLU A 407 -4.52 -3.84 -1.14
CA GLU A 407 -4.66 -2.86 -2.20
C GLU A 407 -3.63 -1.75 -1.97
N GLY A 408 -2.68 -1.62 -2.88
CA GLY A 408 -1.40 -0.94 -2.76
C GLY A 408 -1.33 0.35 -1.96
N ASN A 409 -2.26 1.27 -2.13
CA ASN A 409 -2.31 2.54 -1.40
C ASN A 409 -3.51 2.69 -0.47
N SER A 410 -4.30 1.63 -0.23
CA SER A 410 -5.45 1.64 0.70
C SER A 410 -5.15 0.86 1.98
N ASN A 411 -5.91 1.09 3.07
CA ASN A 411 -5.74 0.35 4.32
C ASN A 411 -6.47 -1.01 4.34
N LEU A 412 -6.76 -1.57 3.19
CA LEU A 412 -7.49 -2.84 3.04
C LEU A 412 -6.61 -4.07 3.18
N THR A 413 -5.35 -3.90 3.52
CA THR A 413 -4.43 -5.00 3.78
C THR A 413 -4.86 -5.78 5.02
N ARG A 414 -5.04 -7.08 4.88
CA ARG A 414 -5.34 -8.00 5.98
C ARG A 414 -4.29 -9.10 6.03
N LEU A 415 -3.63 -9.21 7.17
CA LEU A 415 -2.81 -10.38 7.44
C LEU A 415 -3.72 -11.56 7.74
N ALA A 416 -3.36 -12.76 7.26
CA ALA A 416 -4.00 -13.98 7.72
C ALA A 416 -3.85 -14.06 9.24
N PRO A 417 -4.90 -14.52 9.98
CA PRO A 417 -4.75 -14.73 11.41
C PRO A 417 -3.57 -15.66 11.64
N ALA A 418 -2.68 -15.27 12.56
CA ALA A 418 -1.56 -16.13 12.94
C ALA A 418 -2.10 -17.54 13.25
N PRO A 419 -1.47 -18.60 12.75
CA PRO A 419 -1.92 -19.95 13.05
C PRO A 419 -2.04 -20.07 14.57
N SER A 420 -3.21 -20.50 15.04
CA SER A 420 -3.43 -20.71 16.47
C SER A 420 -2.26 -21.54 17.01
N PRO A 421 -1.60 -21.12 18.08
CA PRO A 421 -0.47 -21.87 18.61
C PRO A 421 -0.93 -23.30 18.78
N THR A 422 -0.26 -24.24 18.12
CA THR A 422 -0.53 -25.68 18.31
C THR A 422 -0.49 -25.92 19.81
N PRO A 423 -1.53 -26.46 20.43
CA PRO A 423 -1.53 -26.70 21.86
C PRO A 423 -0.26 -27.47 22.20
N SER A 424 0.59 -26.89 23.01
CA SER A 424 1.78 -27.56 23.49
C SER A 424 1.33 -28.90 24.09
N PRO A 425 1.97 -30.00 23.76
CA PRO A 425 1.65 -31.27 24.39
C PRO A 425 1.61 -31.06 25.92
N PRO A 426 0.63 -31.59 26.63
CA PRO A 426 0.52 -31.41 28.05
C PRO A 426 1.88 -31.73 28.68
N ALA A 427 2.41 -30.82 29.48
CA ALA A 427 3.65 -31.00 30.20
C ALA A 427 3.54 -32.33 30.94
N ALA A 428 4.48 -33.24 30.70
CA ALA A 428 4.52 -34.51 31.40
C ALA A 428 4.43 -34.21 32.90
N SER A 429 3.44 -34.78 33.58
CA SER A 429 3.28 -34.61 35.02
C SER A 429 4.60 -35.01 35.68
N PRO A 430 5.17 -34.17 36.53
CA PRO A 430 6.42 -34.51 37.20
C PRO A 430 6.20 -35.77 38.00
N THR A 431 7.02 -36.79 37.76
CA THR A 431 7.08 -38.01 38.56
C THR A 431 7.28 -37.59 40.01
N PRO A 432 6.45 -38.08 40.97
CA PRO A 432 6.64 -37.68 42.37
C PRO A 432 8.02 -38.13 42.85
N VAL A 433 8.86 -37.17 43.17
CA VAL A 433 10.11 -37.41 43.87
C VAL A 433 9.77 -37.70 45.31
N LEU A 434 10.00 -38.92 45.75
CA LEU A 434 9.94 -39.30 47.17
C LEU A 434 10.96 -38.48 47.93
N VAL A 435 10.50 -37.47 48.67
CA VAL A 435 11.33 -36.67 49.59
C VAL A 435 11.43 -37.48 50.88
N PRO A 436 12.64 -37.77 51.40
CA PRO A 436 12.79 -38.42 52.72
C PRO A 436 12.23 -37.53 53.81
N ASP A 437 11.54 -38.16 54.79
CA ASP A 437 10.98 -37.48 55.95
C ASP A 437 12.02 -36.61 56.68
N ALA A 438 11.73 -35.32 56.79
CA ALA A 438 12.51 -34.41 57.62
C ALA A 438 12.13 -34.57 59.09
N PRO A 439 13.14 -34.51 60.01
CA PRO A 439 12.86 -34.68 61.45
C PRO A 439 11.99 -33.58 62.02
N ALA A 440 11.05 -33.96 62.88
CA ALA A 440 10.05 -33.10 63.51
C ALA A 440 10.68 -31.88 64.22
N ARG A 441 10.31 -30.67 63.82
CA ARG A 441 10.67 -29.43 64.53
C ARG A 441 9.85 -29.26 65.80
N LYS A 442 10.49 -28.97 66.89
CA LYS A 442 9.85 -28.56 68.18
C LYS A 442 9.16 -27.22 68.01
N PRO A 443 8.01 -26.97 68.64
CA PRO A 443 7.32 -25.67 68.62
C PRO A 443 8.10 -24.56 69.31
N ALA A 444 8.15 -23.40 68.65
CA ALA A 444 8.75 -22.18 69.23
C ALA A 444 7.77 -21.45 70.17
N PRO A 445 8.24 -20.74 71.17
CA PRO A 445 7.44 -20.07 72.18
C PRO A 445 6.72 -18.79 71.62
N PRO A 446 5.63 -18.37 72.20
CA PRO A 446 4.75 -17.29 71.68
C PRO A 446 5.22 -15.90 72.21
N TYR A 447 6.24 -15.30 71.63
CA TYR A 447 6.53 -13.88 71.84
C TYR A 447 7.20 -13.28 70.59
N ALA A 448 6.40 -12.82 69.65
CA ALA A 448 6.82 -11.81 68.65
C ALA A 448 5.64 -11.29 67.82
N ILE A 449 4.65 -10.72 68.52
CA ILE A 449 3.69 -9.80 67.92
C ILE A 449 3.72 -8.54 68.72
N LEU A 450 4.64 -7.61 68.40
CA LEU A 450 4.61 -6.20 68.81
C LEU A 450 5.86 -5.54 68.18
N LEU A 451 5.70 -5.02 66.99
CA LEU A 451 6.53 -3.91 66.43
C LEU A 451 6.29 -3.78 64.92
N LEU A 452 5.13 -3.27 64.53
CA LEU A 452 4.85 -2.65 63.26
C LEU A 452 3.61 -1.76 63.34
N LEU A 453 3.66 -0.73 64.16
CA LEU A 453 2.73 0.39 64.20
C LEU A 453 3.43 1.64 64.73
N ALA A 454 4.33 2.21 63.94
CA ALA A 454 4.82 3.58 64.13
C ALA A 454 5.65 4.02 62.92
N ALA A 455 5.00 4.30 61.79
CA ALA A 455 5.54 5.15 60.72
C ALA A 455 4.45 5.59 59.74
N ALA A 456 3.47 6.32 60.28
CA ALA A 456 2.47 7.07 59.47
C ALA A 456 1.96 8.26 60.25
N LEU A 457 2.80 9.28 60.44
CA LEU A 457 2.40 10.60 60.90
C LEU A 457 3.62 11.54 60.84
N VAL A 458 4.02 11.98 59.67
CA VAL A 458 4.69 13.28 59.45
C VAL A 458 4.67 13.53 57.92
N ALA A 459 3.66 14.15 57.41
CA ALA A 459 3.67 14.96 56.17
C ALA A 459 2.28 15.58 55.98
N GLY A 460 1.95 16.47 56.84
CA GLY A 460 0.78 17.36 56.69
C GLY A 460 1.13 18.71 57.33
N GLY A 461 1.48 19.67 56.50
CA GLY A 461 1.67 21.03 57.00
C GLY A 461 2.66 21.85 56.20
N ALA A 462 2.24 22.45 55.09
CA ALA A 462 2.70 23.77 54.64
C ALA A 462 2.00 24.17 53.34
N LEU A 463 0.80 24.68 53.45
CA LEU A 463 0.14 25.43 52.40
C LEU A 463 -0.57 26.60 53.10
N VAL A 464 0.07 27.74 53.19
CA VAL A 464 -0.58 29.04 53.34
C VAL A 464 0.42 30.13 52.90
N GLY A 465 0.03 30.91 51.90
CA GLY A 465 0.38 32.34 51.82
C GLY A 465 1.41 32.74 50.79
N LEU A 466 0.96 33.23 49.67
CA LEU A 466 1.18 34.67 49.38
C LEU A 466 0.51 35.07 48.05
N ARG A 467 -0.55 35.80 48.22
CA ARG A 467 -1.21 36.64 47.20
C ARG A 467 -0.51 37.99 47.03
N ARG A 468 -0.62 38.53 45.82
CA ARG A 468 -0.51 39.97 45.41
C ARG A 468 0.92 40.37 44.96
N ARG A 469 1.09 41.00 43.80
CA ARG A 469 0.41 42.14 43.13
C ARG A 469 0.87 42.29 41.69
N ARG A 470 -0.04 42.73 40.84
CA ARG A 470 0.24 43.46 39.58
C ARG A 470 0.71 44.90 39.87
N PRO A 471 1.21 45.66 38.93
CA PRO A 471 0.58 46.05 37.68
C PRO A 471 1.19 45.47 36.42
#